data_47155aab172ad66ef9212b551b05ee0a
#
_entry.id   47155aab172ad66ef9212b551b05ee0a
#
_cell.length_a   1.000
_cell.length_b   1.000
_cell.length_c   1.000
_cell.angle_alpha   90.00
_cell.angle_beta   90.00
_cell.angle_gamma   90.00
#
_symmetry.space_group_name_H-M   'P 1'
#
loop_
_entity.id
_entity.type
_entity.pdbx_description
1 polymer ?
#
loop_
_entity_poly.entity_id
_entity_poly.type
_entity_poly.pdbx_seq_one_letter_code
_entity_poly.pdbx_strand_id
1 'polypeptide(L)'
;MKSRANSAVNGSVKRWFGASALVVSGLALLPLSVALAAQAGSEQHSALFNFAIAAKPLPQALSDFTRVTGISVVYTDEAPYNLKAPAVTGQLSAEQALQRLLGNSGFTYRRSDAHTLVLEPLPQGAGLNLGTSSITTQGVDESTSYQPPATTSVARSQALNQEIPQIINVIPAQVLRDQTPRNLDDALKNVSGITQTNTLGGTQDAVLLRGFGDNRNGSIMRDSMPVVQGRALNATAERVEVIKGPSSLLYGIQDPGGVINIVSKKPELQQSTALTVRGSTYGSGKNGSGGSLDTTGPLGDSGLAYRLVVDHEDEDYWRNFGTHRESLVAPSLAWYGERTKVLLAYEHREFLTPFDRGTAIDPKTNHPLDIPATRRLDEPFNNMEGRSDLYRFEVDHELSDDWKAHFGYSWNRETYDASQVRLTAVNANGTLTRTMDGTKNALTTDRYATVSLEGKVQLGGMQHDLVFGLDDEYRKIYRADLIRGKNTSFNYLNPVYGQQVAGTNVSAPDSDQTDLLRSDSLFFQDAIHLTDQWILV
;
A
#
# COMPACT_ATOMS: atom_id res chain seq x y z
N MET A 1 61.35 -29.26 8.75
CA MET A 1 61.56 -29.49 10.18
C MET A 1 60.28 -29.15 10.93
N LYS A 2 59.67 -30.16 11.55
CA LYS A 2 58.80 -30.21 12.75
C LYS A 2 57.66 -29.17 12.81
N SER A 3 56.41 -29.46 13.00
CA SER A 3 55.60 -30.58 13.45
C SER A 3 54.48 -30.05 14.36
N ARG A 4 53.26 -30.49 14.10
CA ARG A 4 52.13 -30.70 15.06
C ARG A 4 51.49 -29.44 15.68
N ALA A 5 50.19 -29.35 15.85
CA ALA A 5 49.27 -30.39 16.32
C ALA A 5 47.80 -30.09 15.96
N ASN A 6 47.08 -31.16 15.72
CA ASN A 6 45.61 -31.27 15.77
C ASN A 6 45.07 -30.91 17.15
N SER A 7 43.93 -30.21 17.20
CA SER A 7 42.95 -30.54 18.22
C SER A 7 41.54 -30.36 17.64
N ALA A 8 40.88 -31.47 17.41
CA ALA A 8 39.46 -31.58 17.19
C ALA A 8 38.73 -31.18 18.48
N VAL A 9 37.83 -30.24 18.37
CA VAL A 9 36.80 -30.02 19.39
C VAL A 9 35.44 -30.26 18.74
N ASN A 10 34.91 -31.45 19.00
CA ASN A 10 33.50 -31.75 18.83
C ASN A 10 32.70 -30.87 19.81
N GLY A 11 31.93 -29.94 19.28
CA GLY A 11 30.96 -29.14 19.99
C GLY A 11 29.58 -29.30 19.37
N SER A 12 28.76 -30.15 19.95
CA SER A 12 27.36 -30.33 19.64
C SER A 12 26.63 -28.99 19.74
N VAL A 13 26.17 -28.45 18.60
CA VAL A 13 25.30 -27.29 18.58
C VAL A 13 23.90 -27.72 19.02
N LYS A 14 23.61 -27.50 20.30
CA LYS A 14 22.25 -27.49 20.82
C LYS A 14 21.48 -26.37 20.15
N ARG A 15 20.42 -26.73 19.41
CA ARG A 15 19.40 -25.81 18.92
C ARG A 15 18.76 -25.11 20.12
N TRP A 16 19.09 -23.86 20.32
CA TRP A 16 18.33 -22.95 21.18
C TRP A 16 17.32 -22.21 20.29
N PHE A 17 16.07 -22.63 20.42
CA PHE A 17 14.94 -21.79 20.09
C PHE A 17 14.89 -20.70 21.17
N GLY A 18 15.50 -19.57 20.90
CA GLY A 18 15.30 -18.37 21.69
C GLY A 18 13.95 -17.77 21.32
N ALA A 19 12.91 -18.08 22.05
CA ALA A 19 11.72 -17.26 22.12
C ALA A 19 12.16 -15.95 22.76
N SER A 20 12.26 -14.89 21.96
CA SER A 20 12.36 -13.53 22.50
C SER A 20 11.01 -13.19 23.13
N ALA A 21 10.90 -13.46 24.41
CA ALA A 21 9.81 -12.97 25.23
C ALA A 21 9.92 -11.43 25.20
N LEU A 22 8.88 -10.78 24.70
CA LEU A 22 8.61 -9.37 24.96
C LEU A 22 8.56 -9.20 26.48
N VAL A 23 9.60 -8.61 27.04
CA VAL A 23 9.55 -8.08 28.40
C VAL A 23 8.67 -6.83 28.33
N VAL A 24 7.37 -7.02 28.46
CA VAL A 24 6.47 -5.98 28.92
C VAL A 24 6.78 -5.79 30.38
N SER A 25 7.74 -4.91 30.69
CA SER A 25 8.00 -4.46 32.05
C SER A 25 6.72 -3.78 32.54
N GLY A 26 6.08 -4.41 33.52
CA GLY A 26 4.83 -3.97 34.09
C GLY A 26 4.88 -2.51 34.51
N LEU A 27 4.12 -1.68 33.83
CA LEU A 27 3.59 -0.45 34.43
C LEU A 27 2.60 -0.92 35.49
N ALA A 28 3.00 -0.76 36.75
CA ALA A 28 2.15 -1.00 37.90
C ALA A 28 0.88 -0.12 37.74
N LEU A 29 -0.24 -0.76 37.45
CA LEU A 29 -1.55 -0.19 37.55
C LEU A 29 -1.83 0.11 39.03
N LEU A 30 -1.57 1.33 39.45
CA LEU A 30 -2.19 1.86 40.67
C LEU A 30 -3.70 1.95 40.41
N PRO A 31 -4.54 1.39 41.29
CA PRO A 31 -5.97 1.59 41.16
C PRO A 31 -6.30 3.04 41.57
N LEU A 32 -6.45 3.93 40.59
CA LEU A 32 -7.18 5.16 40.79
C LEU A 32 -8.65 4.78 40.88
N SER A 33 -9.13 4.64 42.12
CA SER A 33 -10.55 4.63 42.43
C SER A 33 -11.10 6.05 42.21
N VAL A 34 -11.43 6.35 40.95
CA VAL A 34 -12.28 7.49 40.62
C VAL A 34 -13.71 7.07 40.97
N ALA A 35 -14.27 7.71 41.98
CA ALA A 35 -15.68 7.58 42.30
C ALA A 35 -16.50 8.01 41.08
N LEU A 36 -17.12 7.04 40.41
CA LEU A 36 -18.09 7.26 39.37
C LEU A 36 -19.33 7.85 40.01
N ALA A 37 -19.49 9.17 39.96
CA ALA A 37 -20.79 9.78 40.11
C ALA A 37 -21.61 9.32 38.88
N ALA A 38 -22.51 8.38 39.11
CA ALA A 38 -23.48 7.95 38.14
C ALA A 38 -24.38 9.14 37.79
N GLN A 39 -24.07 9.83 36.70
CA GLN A 39 -25.07 10.57 35.96
C GLN A 39 -25.81 9.56 35.09
N ALA A 40 -27.04 9.24 35.49
CA ALA A 40 -28.00 8.54 34.66
C ALA A 40 -28.27 9.40 33.43
N GLY A 41 -27.49 9.16 32.37
CA GLY A 41 -27.84 9.53 31.00
C GLY A 41 -28.98 8.62 30.58
N SER A 42 -30.15 9.19 30.38
CA SER A 42 -31.31 8.51 29.84
C SER A 42 -30.94 7.83 28.53
N GLU A 43 -30.97 6.51 28.49
CA GLU A 43 -31.10 5.74 27.26
C GLU A 43 -32.38 6.18 26.54
N GLN A 44 -32.28 7.14 25.62
CA GLN A 44 -33.33 7.39 24.66
C GLN A 44 -33.30 6.21 23.67
N HIS A 45 -34.15 5.22 23.93
CA HIS A 45 -34.59 4.31 22.92
C HIS A 45 -35.14 5.13 21.77
N SER A 46 -34.41 5.22 20.66
CA SER A 46 -34.90 5.90 19.45
C SER A 46 -36.14 5.18 18.98
N ALA A 47 -37.32 5.79 19.15
CA ALA A 47 -38.58 5.22 18.72
C ALA A 47 -38.51 4.94 17.21
N LEU A 48 -38.77 3.68 16.81
CA LEU A 48 -38.84 3.28 15.41
C LEU A 48 -40.24 3.57 14.88
N PHE A 49 -40.31 4.23 13.75
CA PHE A 49 -41.55 4.58 13.04
C PHE A 49 -41.61 3.80 11.74
N ASN A 50 -42.83 3.44 11.33
CA ASN A 50 -43.04 2.73 10.05
C ASN A 50 -43.34 3.75 8.94
N PHE A 51 -42.35 3.99 8.08
CA PHE A 51 -42.47 4.95 6.99
C PHE A 51 -42.95 4.29 5.70
N ALA A 52 -43.83 4.99 4.98
CA ALA A 52 -44.32 4.64 3.62
C ALA A 52 -44.48 5.94 2.81
N ILE A 53 -43.38 6.71 2.68
CA ILE A 53 -43.40 7.99 1.96
C ILE A 53 -42.89 7.71 0.53
N ALA A 54 -43.76 7.97 -0.48
CA ALA A 54 -43.35 7.88 -1.89
C ALA A 54 -42.51 9.07 -2.31
N ALA A 55 -41.72 8.92 -3.38
CA ALA A 55 -40.95 10.03 -3.96
C ALA A 55 -41.88 11.16 -4.41
N LYS A 56 -41.71 12.36 -3.85
CA LYS A 56 -42.57 13.54 -4.09
C LYS A 56 -41.79 14.83 -3.80
N PRO A 57 -42.34 16.04 -4.05
CA PRO A 57 -41.73 17.29 -3.65
C PRO A 57 -41.35 17.30 -2.18
N LEU A 58 -40.14 17.79 -1.86
CA LEU A 58 -39.58 17.72 -0.50
C LEU A 58 -40.48 18.32 0.59
N PRO A 59 -41.18 19.48 0.40
CA PRO A 59 -42.10 20.00 1.40
C PRO A 59 -43.24 19.05 1.75
N GLN A 60 -43.76 18.32 0.75
CA GLN A 60 -44.82 17.35 0.96
C GLN A 60 -44.31 16.08 1.68
N ALA A 61 -43.08 15.66 1.38
CA ALA A 61 -42.46 14.53 2.05
C ALA A 61 -42.14 14.86 3.52
N LEU A 62 -41.72 16.08 3.84
CA LEU A 62 -41.50 16.56 5.19
C LEU A 62 -42.81 16.68 5.98
N SER A 63 -43.91 17.07 5.34
CA SER A 63 -45.25 17.03 5.95
C SER A 63 -45.69 15.61 6.33
N ASP A 64 -45.45 14.64 5.44
CA ASP A 64 -45.72 13.22 5.75
C ASP A 64 -44.80 12.72 6.89
N PHE A 65 -43.55 13.10 6.91
CA PHE A 65 -42.62 12.78 8.00
C PHE A 65 -43.11 13.33 9.35
N THR A 66 -43.53 14.61 9.41
CA THR A 66 -44.11 15.21 10.60
C THR A 66 -45.37 14.47 11.07
N ARG A 67 -46.22 14.06 10.15
CA ARG A 67 -47.44 13.28 10.47
C ARG A 67 -47.13 11.93 11.09
N VAL A 68 -46.07 11.25 10.65
CA VAL A 68 -45.66 9.93 11.14
C VAL A 68 -44.92 10.02 12.47
N THR A 69 -44.09 11.02 12.65
CA THR A 69 -43.16 11.11 13.80
C THR A 69 -43.67 12.03 14.91
N GLY A 70 -44.58 12.96 14.59
CA GLY A 70 -44.99 14.05 15.48
C GLY A 70 -43.91 15.16 15.66
N ILE A 71 -42.79 15.07 14.93
CA ILE A 71 -41.70 16.02 14.96
C ILE A 71 -41.90 17.07 13.87
N SER A 72 -42.02 18.34 14.27
CA SER A 72 -42.16 19.45 13.33
C SER A 72 -40.85 19.79 12.65
N VAL A 73 -40.89 19.98 11.33
CA VAL A 73 -39.74 20.43 10.56
C VAL A 73 -40.00 21.87 10.11
N VAL A 74 -39.18 22.81 10.61
CA VAL A 74 -39.26 24.24 10.31
C VAL A 74 -38.18 24.62 9.33
N TYR A 75 -38.48 25.49 8.38
CA TYR A 75 -37.53 26.00 7.39
C TYR A 75 -37.83 27.47 7.08
N THR A 76 -36.79 28.24 6.67
CA THR A 76 -36.88 29.65 6.35
C THR A 76 -37.35 29.89 4.90
N ASP A 77 -37.60 31.13 4.50
CA ASP A 77 -38.21 31.52 3.20
C ASP A 77 -37.47 31.04 1.93
N GLU A 78 -36.24 30.59 2.05
CA GLU A 78 -35.47 29.97 0.95
C GLU A 78 -35.73 28.46 0.82
N ALA A 79 -36.87 28.01 1.24
CA ALA A 79 -37.27 26.62 1.34
C ALA A 79 -37.28 25.87 -0.02
N PRO A 80 -37.04 24.57 0.02
CA PRO A 80 -36.74 23.72 -1.13
C PRO A 80 -37.98 23.36 -1.97
N TYR A 81 -38.80 24.32 -2.38
CA TYR A 81 -40.06 24.05 -3.08
C TYR A 81 -39.89 23.28 -4.41
N ASN A 82 -38.72 23.39 -5.03
CA ASN A 82 -38.41 22.74 -6.32
C ASN A 82 -37.66 21.42 -6.20
N LEU A 83 -37.35 20.97 -4.97
CA LEU A 83 -36.60 19.73 -4.72
C LEU A 83 -37.53 18.52 -4.58
N LYS A 84 -37.07 17.36 -5.07
CA LYS A 84 -37.77 16.08 -4.91
C LYS A 84 -37.08 15.26 -3.84
N ALA A 85 -37.85 14.77 -2.85
CA ALA A 85 -37.39 13.79 -1.91
C ALA A 85 -37.46 12.37 -2.51
N PRO A 86 -36.49 11.50 -2.22
CA PRO A 86 -36.57 10.08 -2.56
C PRO A 86 -37.68 9.38 -1.76
N ALA A 87 -38.08 8.19 -2.18
CA ALA A 87 -39.02 7.38 -1.42
C ALA A 87 -38.35 6.85 -0.15
N VAL A 88 -39.09 6.88 0.99
CA VAL A 88 -38.63 6.33 2.27
C VAL A 88 -39.62 5.35 2.79
N THR A 89 -39.23 4.07 2.93
CA THR A 89 -40.08 2.96 3.38
C THR A 89 -39.36 2.11 4.42
N GLY A 90 -40.11 1.51 5.33
CA GLY A 90 -39.60 0.59 6.35
C GLY A 90 -39.62 1.16 7.77
N GLN A 91 -39.11 0.37 8.73
CA GLN A 91 -38.97 0.78 10.12
C GLN A 91 -37.65 1.54 10.30
N LEU A 92 -37.74 2.81 10.62
CA LEU A 92 -36.57 3.73 10.74
C LEU A 92 -36.75 4.62 11.96
N SER A 93 -35.64 5.11 12.51
CA SER A 93 -35.72 6.23 13.44
C SER A 93 -36.12 7.53 12.72
N ALA A 94 -36.62 8.52 13.45
CA ALA A 94 -36.97 9.81 12.85
C ALA A 94 -35.76 10.47 12.15
N GLU A 95 -34.59 10.38 12.74
CA GLU A 95 -33.35 10.92 12.17
C GLU A 95 -32.94 10.20 10.88
N GLN A 96 -32.99 8.87 10.88
CA GLN A 96 -32.69 8.07 9.67
C GLN A 96 -33.64 8.37 8.52
N ALA A 97 -34.92 8.52 8.82
CA ALA A 97 -35.93 8.84 7.79
C ALA A 97 -35.73 10.26 7.24
N LEU A 98 -35.45 11.24 8.12
CA LEU A 98 -35.21 12.61 7.69
C LEU A 98 -33.93 12.73 6.85
N GLN A 99 -32.85 12.06 7.25
CA GLN A 99 -31.62 12.00 6.45
C GLN A 99 -31.87 11.46 5.04
N ARG A 100 -32.65 10.38 4.93
CA ARG A 100 -33.02 9.84 3.60
C ARG A 100 -33.86 10.80 2.79
N LEU A 101 -34.82 11.51 3.40
CA LEU A 101 -35.65 12.50 2.72
C LEU A 101 -34.83 13.70 2.23
N LEU A 102 -33.85 14.12 3.04
CA LEU A 102 -32.99 15.27 2.69
C LEU A 102 -31.88 14.90 1.70
N GLY A 103 -31.48 13.66 1.57
CA GLY A 103 -30.51 13.14 0.59
C GLY A 103 -29.83 14.25 -0.21
N ASN A 104 -29.68 14.26 -1.46
CA ASN A 104 -29.00 15.27 -2.28
C ASN A 104 -29.72 16.63 -2.36
N SER A 105 -30.45 17.03 -1.32
CA SER A 105 -31.23 18.30 -1.31
C SER A 105 -30.41 19.57 -1.07
N GLY A 106 -29.17 19.46 -0.60
CA GLY A 106 -28.35 20.63 -0.19
C GLY A 106 -28.77 21.23 1.16
N PHE A 107 -29.59 20.51 1.94
CA PHE A 107 -30.03 20.94 3.27
C PHE A 107 -29.57 19.93 4.33
N THR A 108 -29.27 20.46 5.53
CA THR A 108 -29.08 19.71 6.77
C THR A 108 -30.12 20.12 7.78
N TYR A 109 -30.14 19.49 8.96
CA TYR A 109 -31.06 19.88 10.02
C TYR A 109 -30.33 20.01 11.35
N ARG A 110 -30.84 20.90 12.18
CA ARG A 110 -30.45 21.08 13.58
C ARG A 110 -31.67 20.86 14.48
N ARG A 111 -31.48 20.16 15.58
CA ARG A 111 -32.53 19.98 16.59
C ARG A 111 -32.64 21.29 17.42
N SER A 112 -33.79 21.89 17.43
CA SER A 112 -34.08 23.09 18.25
C SER A 112 -34.62 22.70 19.63
N ASP A 113 -35.49 21.68 19.68
CA ASP A 113 -36.05 21.13 20.92
C ASP A 113 -36.47 19.65 20.69
N ALA A 114 -37.12 19.05 21.72
CA ALA A 114 -37.50 17.62 21.65
C ALA A 114 -38.44 17.26 20.47
N HIS A 115 -39.18 18.24 19.94
CA HIS A 115 -40.20 18.02 18.90
C HIS A 115 -40.03 18.91 17.68
N THR A 116 -38.92 19.66 17.56
CA THR A 116 -38.70 20.60 16.47
C THR A 116 -37.32 20.43 15.86
N LEU A 117 -37.27 20.24 14.52
CA LEU A 117 -36.06 20.25 13.71
C LEU A 117 -36.11 21.46 12.78
N VAL A 118 -34.99 22.16 12.65
CA VAL A 118 -34.84 23.33 11.78
C VAL A 118 -33.96 22.91 10.62
N LEU A 119 -34.44 23.07 9.36
CA LEU A 119 -33.63 22.89 8.19
C LEU A 119 -32.72 24.09 7.95
N GLU A 120 -31.46 23.83 7.67
CA GLU A 120 -30.46 24.83 7.36
C GLU A 120 -29.82 24.48 6.00
N PRO A 121 -29.57 25.47 5.11
CA PRO A 121 -28.83 25.20 3.88
C PRO A 121 -27.42 24.77 4.27
N LEU A 122 -26.86 23.77 3.54
CA LEU A 122 -25.46 23.40 3.68
C LEU A 122 -24.59 24.59 3.26
N PRO A 123 -23.71 25.11 4.12
CA PRO A 123 -22.85 26.24 3.77
C PRO A 123 -21.97 25.85 2.57
N GLN A 124 -22.04 26.61 1.49
CA GLN A 124 -21.10 26.47 0.38
C GLN A 124 -19.71 26.93 0.86
N GLY A 125 -18.82 25.98 1.10
CA GLY A 125 -17.41 26.24 1.44
C GLY A 125 -16.99 26.09 2.88
N ALA A 126 -17.87 25.70 3.81
CA ALA A 126 -17.44 25.30 5.14
C ALA A 126 -17.23 23.78 5.17
N GLY A 127 -16.00 23.34 5.38
CA GLY A 127 -15.71 21.93 5.68
C GLY A 127 -16.57 21.49 6.86
N LEU A 128 -17.39 20.47 6.65
CA LEU A 128 -18.19 19.86 7.70
C LEU A 128 -17.25 19.32 8.79
N ASN A 129 -17.25 19.98 9.93
CA ASN A 129 -16.71 19.42 11.17
C ASN A 129 -17.69 18.33 11.65
N LEU A 130 -17.65 17.18 11.04
CA LEU A 130 -18.30 15.98 11.52
C LEU A 130 -17.36 15.39 12.57
N GLY A 131 -17.84 15.28 13.81
CA GLY A 131 -17.19 14.45 14.81
C GLY A 131 -16.80 13.11 14.18
N THR A 132 -15.65 12.61 14.52
CA THR A 132 -14.93 11.46 13.96
C THR A 132 -15.81 10.20 13.76
N SER A 133 -16.73 10.27 12.84
CA SER A 133 -17.21 9.09 12.12
C SER A 133 -16.25 8.94 10.93
N SER A 134 -15.73 7.76 10.72
CA SER A 134 -15.01 7.45 9.48
C SER A 134 -15.81 8.01 8.31
N ILE A 135 -15.35 9.10 7.70
CA ILE A 135 -15.95 9.62 6.49
C ILE A 135 -15.57 8.62 5.39
N THR A 136 -16.36 7.58 5.25
CA THR A 136 -16.65 7.09 3.92
C THR A 136 -17.35 8.27 3.25
N THR A 137 -16.67 8.94 2.34
CA THR A 137 -17.26 9.97 1.48
C THR A 137 -18.46 9.35 0.80
N GLN A 138 -19.64 9.48 1.40
CA GLN A 138 -20.87 9.04 0.75
C GLN A 138 -21.14 10.01 -0.40
N GLY A 139 -20.64 9.67 -1.59
CA GLY A 139 -20.89 10.43 -2.80
C GLY A 139 -19.90 10.22 -3.93
N VAL A 140 -18.67 9.88 -3.64
CA VAL A 140 -17.69 9.50 -4.66
C VAL A 140 -17.19 8.13 -4.28
N ASP A 141 -17.53 7.13 -5.08
CA ASP A 141 -16.89 5.81 -4.99
C ASP A 141 -15.40 6.02 -5.32
N GLU A 142 -14.55 6.05 -4.29
CA GLU A 142 -13.10 6.25 -4.46
C GLU A 142 -12.53 5.23 -5.43
N SER A 143 -13.16 4.07 -5.53
CA SER A 143 -12.74 3.01 -6.45
C SER A 143 -12.93 3.41 -7.92
N THR A 144 -13.84 4.31 -8.25
CA THR A 144 -14.13 4.78 -9.62
C THR A 144 -13.71 6.23 -9.88
N SER A 145 -13.15 6.89 -8.88
CA SER A 145 -12.75 8.29 -8.97
C SER A 145 -11.33 8.46 -9.49
N TYR A 146 -11.14 9.49 -10.34
CA TYR A 146 -9.81 10.01 -10.69
C TYR A 146 -9.28 11.00 -9.65
N GLN A 147 -10.11 11.45 -8.73
CA GLN A 147 -9.68 12.33 -7.65
C GLN A 147 -8.99 11.52 -6.57
N PRO A 148 -7.83 11.99 -6.06
CA PRO A 148 -7.20 11.37 -4.93
C PRO A 148 -8.06 11.53 -3.67
N PRO A 149 -7.96 10.61 -2.69
CA PRO A 149 -8.59 10.78 -1.40
C PRO A 149 -8.10 12.05 -0.71
N ALA A 150 -8.94 12.63 0.15
CA ALA A 150 -8.59 13.84 0.88
C ALA A 150 -7.45 13.64 1.88
N THR A 151 -7.28 12.42 2.37
CA THR A 151 -6.23 12.00 3.30
C THR A 151 -5.44 10.83 2.73
N THR A 152 -4.20 10.66 3.17
CA THR A 152 -3.34 9.54 2.76
C THR A 152 -2.68 8.87 3.96
N SER A 153 -2.43 7.58 3.86
CA SER A 153 -1.74 6.81 4.91
C SER A 153 -0.24 7.10 4.95
N VAL A 154 0.35 7.53 3.83
CA VAL A 154 1.79 7.84 3.74
C VAL A 154 2.23 9.02 4.62
N ALA A 155 1.30 9.84 5.08
CA ALA A 155 1.61 10.95 5.98
C ALA A 155 1.58 10.55 7.46
N ARG A 156 1.16 9.33 7.81
CA ARG A 156 0.94 8.87 9.20
C ARG A 156 0.09 9.83 10.02
N SER A 157 -0.84 10.53 9.39
CA SER A 157 -1.72 11.54 9.99
C SER A 157 -3.08 11.50 9.30
N GLN A 158 -4.13 11.86 10.03
CA GLN A 158 -5.48 12.07 9.49
C GLN A 158 -5.68 13.48 8.92
N ALA A 159 -4.64 14.32 8.93
CA ALA A 159 -4.70 15.65 8.34
C ALA A 159 -5.03 15.55 6.83
N LEU A 160 -5.73 16.55 6.33
CA LEU A 160 -6.00 16.65 4.89
C LEU A 160 -4.69 16.82 4.13
N ASN A 161 -4.58 16.22 2.95
CA ASN A 161 -3.36 16.30 2.14
C ASN A 161 -2.91 17.75 1.86
N GLN A 162 -3.85 18.69 1.81
CA GLN A 162 -3.56 20.13 1.62
C GLN A 162 -3.02 20.82 2.88
N GLU A 163 -3.17 20.23 4.07
CA GLU A 163 -2.66 20.75 5.34
C GLU A 163 -1.27 20.21 5.68
N ILE A 164 -0.82 19.18 4.94
CA ILE A 164 0.48 18.55 5.15
C ILE A 164 1.56 19.36 4.41
N PRO A 165 2.62 19.85 5.08
CA PRO A 165 3.66 20.68 4.47
C PRO A 165 4.64 19.88 3.61
N GLN A 166 4.16 18.88 2.88
CA GLN A 166 4.93 18.02 1.98
C GLN A 166 4.16 17.82 0.68
N ILE A 167 4.88 17.49 -0.39
CA ILE A 167 4.25 17.19 -1.67
C ILE A 167 3.81 15.74 -1.69
N ILE A 168 2.50 15.51 -1.67
CA ILE A 168 1.89 14.20 -1.79
C ILE A 168 1.27 14.07 -3.18
N ASN A 169 1.59 13.00 -3.87
CA ASN A 169 0.94 12.59 -5.11
C ASN A 169 0.26 11.24 -4.89
N VAL A 170 -0.95 11.11 -5.37
CA VAL A 170 -1.70 9.85 -5.32
C VAL A 170 -2.07 9.43 -6.73
N ILE A 171 -1.83 8.16 -7.03
CA ILE A 171 -2.30 7.49 -8.25
C ILE A 171 -3.50 6.66 -7.82
N PRO A 172 -4.74 7.12 -8.09
CA PRO A 172 -5.96 6.46 -7.63
C PRO A 172 -6.19 5.10 -8.31
N ALA A 173 -7.04 4.29 -7.72
CA ALA A 173 -7.44 2.97 -8.24
C ALA A 173 -7.92 3.03 -9.69
N GLN A 174 -8.72 4.05 -10.04
CA GLN A 174 -9.22 4.22 -11.41
C GLN A 174 -8.09 4.42 -12.42
N VAL A 175 -7.08 5.22 -12.08
CA VAL A 175 -5.91 5.41 -12.96
C VAL A 175 -5.13 4.11 -13.14
N LEU A 176 -4.94 3.34 -12.06
CA LEU A 176 -4.27 2.04 -12.14
C LEU A 176 -5.06 1.06 -13.03
N ARG A 177 -6.38 1.04 -12.94
CA ARG A 177 -7.23 0.18 -13.80
C ARG A 177 -7.16 0.58 -15.27
N ASP A 178 -7.25 1.86 -15.57
CA ASP A 178 -7.31 2.35 -16.95
C ASP A 178 -5.96 2.24 -17.66
N GLN A 179 -4.87 2.45 -16.92
CA GLN A 179 -3.52 2.38 -17.48
C GLN A 179 -2.90 0.99 -17.43
N THR A 180 -3.46 0.09 -16.59
CA THR A 180 -2.97 -1.29 -16.39
C THR A 180 -1.43 -1.37 -16.32
N PRO A 181 -0.79 -0.64 -15.37
CA PRO A 181 0.67 -0.61 -15.27
C PRO A 181 1.19 -2.01 -14.94
N ARG A 182 2.26 -2.42 -15.63
CA ARG A 182 2.87 -3.74 -15.46
C ARG A 182 3.81 -3.83 -14.26
N ASN A 183 4.31 -2.68 -13.85
CA ASN A 183 5.24 -2.54 -12.74
C ASN A 183 5.10 -1.16 -12.09
N LEU A 184 5.80 -0.95 -11.00
CA LEU A 184 5.75 0.31 -10.28
C LEU A 184 6.24 1.48 -11.13
N ASP A 185 7.27 1.27 -11.97
CA ASP A 185 7.81 2.31 -12.85
C ASP A 185 6.75 2.84 -13.83
N ASP A 186 5.88 1.95 -14.35
CA ASP A 186 4.79 2.35 -15.24
C ASP A 186 3.74 3.18 -14.51
N ALA A 187 3.36 2.80 -13.32
CA ALA A 187 2.41 3.57 -12.50
C ALA A 187 2.97 4.96 -12.16
N LEU A 188 4.26 5.04 -11.82
CA LEU A 188 4.93 6.26 -11.40
C LEU A 188 5.18 7.27 -12.55
N LYS A 189 4.95 6.91 -13.81
CA LYS A 189 4.97 7.86 -14.94
C LYS A 189 4.01 9.04 -14.76
N ASN A 190 2.97 8.86 -13.94
CA ASN A 190 2.02 9.91 -13.59
C ASN A 190 2.56 10.91 -12.56
N VAL A 191 3.75 10.66 -12.00
CA VAL A 191 4.31 11.46 -10.90
C VAL A 191 5.60 12.14 -11.35
N SER A 192 5.62 13.47 -11.33
CA SER A 192 6.81 14.25 -11.70
C SER A 192 7.98 14.03 -10.72
N GLY A 193 9.22 14.21 -11.20
CA GLY A 193 10.43 14.11 -10.37
C GLY A 193 10.80 12.70 -9.93
N ILE A 194 10.25 11.69 -10.61
CA ILE A 194 10.63 10.28 -10.48
C ILE A 194 11.26 9.82 -11.78
N THR A 195 12.39 9.15 -11.69
CA THR A 195 13.09 8.55 -12.83
C THR A 195 13.51 7.14 -12.51
N GLN A 196 13.38 6.26 -13.50
CA GLN A 196 13.88 4.91 -13.38
C GLN A 196 15.41 4.90 -13.30
N THR A 197 15.96 4.01 -12.47
CA THR A 197 17.40 3.77 -12.36
C THR A 197 17.73 2.31 -12.68
N ASN A 198 18.76 1.74 -12.08
CA ASN A 198 19.22 0.38 -12.37
C ASN A 198 18.28 -0.68 -11.78
N THR A 199 17.36 -1.16 -12.60
CA THR A 199 16.37 -2.21 -12.24
C THR A 199 16.97 -3.63 -12.17
N LEU A 200 18.27 -3.76 -12.11
CA LEU A 200 18.97 -5.07 -12.14
C LEU A 200 18.46 -5.99 -13.27
N GLY A 201 18.53 -5.48 -14.51
CA GLY A 201 18.08 -6.26 -15.67
C GLY A 201 16.58 -6.45 -15.76
N GLY A 202 15.79 -5.56 -15.19
CA GLY A 202 14.32 -5.62 -15.22
C GLY A 202 13.69 -6.47 -14.12
N THR A 203 14.47 -6.93 -13.13
CA THR A 203 13.99 -7.85 -12.09
C THR A 203 13.55 -7.16 -10.80
N GLN A 204 13.89 -5.88 -10.63
CA GLN A 204 13.61 -5.10 -9.42
C GLN A 204 13.01 -3.74 -9.75
N ASP A 205 12.19 -3.23 -8.85
CA ASP A 205 11.79 -1.83 -8.88
C ASP A 205 12.99 -0.98 -8.42
N ALA A 206 13.32 0.04 -9.18
CA ALA A 206 14.43 0.93 -8.87
C ALA A 206 14.17 2.32 -9.48
N VAL A 207 13.86 3.26 -8.61
CA VAL A 207 13.56 4.64 -9.01
C VAL A 207 14.33 5.64 -8.16
N LEU A 208 14.58 6.80 -8.74
CA LEU A 208 15.11 7.97 -8.03
C LEU A 208 13.97 8.96 -7.82
N LEU A 209 13.77 9.37 -6.59
CA LEU A 209 12.87 10.48 -6.25
C LEU A 209 13.70 11.74 -6.10
N ARG A 210 13.45 12.72 -6.98
CA ARG A 210 14.24 13.98 -7.02
C ARG A 210 15.76 13.75 -7.11
N GLY A 211 16.18 12.66 -7.76
CA GLY A 211 17.57 12.29 -7.94
C GLY A 211 18.21 11.50 -6.78
N PHE A 212 17.44 11.16 -5.74
CA PHE A 212 17.91 10.39 -4.59
C PHE A 212 17.31 8.98 -4.58
N GLY A 213 18.08 8.04 -4.02
CA GLY A 213 17.62 6.68 -3.73
C GLY A 213 17.88 5.66 -4.83
N ASP A 214 17.84 4.41 -4.45
CA ASP A 214 17.83 3.25 -5.34
C ASP A 214 16.77 2.22 -4.94
N ASN A 215 15.94 2.56 -3.93
CA ASN A 215 14.85 1.78 -3.34
C ASN A 215 15.21 0.45 -2.69
N ARG A 216 16.50 0.15 -2.54
CA ARG A 216 16.93 -1.07 -1.84
C ARG A 216 16.93 -0.91 -0.32
N ASN A 217 16.69 0.30 0.17
CA ASN A 217 16.75 0.69 1.57
C ASN A 217 15.38 0.85 2.24
N GLY A 218 14.29 0.39 1.60
CA GLY A 218 12.95 0.42 2.17
C GLY A 218 12.11 1.66 1.84
N SER A 219 12.54 2.50 0.87
CA SER A 219 11.74 3.64 0.41
C SER A 219 10.48 3.24 -0.38
N ILE A 220 10.30 1.95 -0.68
CA ILE A 220 9.05 1.39 -1.18
C ILE A 220 8.37 0.67 -0.01
N MET A 221 7.12 1.04 0.25
CA MET A 221 6.32 0.56 1.35
C MET A 221 5.04 -0.11 0.87
N ARG A 222 4.50 -0.99 1.69
CA ARG A 222 3.16 -1.54 1.57
C ARG A 222 2.39 -1.19 2.83
N ASP A 223 1.30 -0.42 2.69
CA ASP A 223 0.48 0.07 3.80
C ASP A 223 1.32 0.73 4.91
N SER A 224 2.23 1.63 4.49
CA SER A 224 3.15 2.39 5.35
C SER A 224 4.19 1.57 6.12
N MET A 225 4.37 0.29 5.76
CA MET A 225 5.40 -0.59 6.29
C MET A 225 6.42 -0.94 5.20
N PRO A 226 7.74 -0.86 5.46
CA PRO A 226 8.76 -1.24 4.51
C PRO A 226 8.59 -2.66 3.99
N VAL A 227 8.83 -2.86 2.70
CA VAL A 227 8.89 -4.18 2.08
C VAL A 227 10.12 -4.30 1.20
N VAL A 228 10.77 -5.44 1.24
CA VAL A 228 11.91 -5.74 0.40
C VAL A 228 11.54 -6.85 -0.57
N GLN A 229 10.99 -6.45 -1.69
CA GLN A 229 10.59 -7.32 -2.80
C GLN A 229 11.22 -6.80 -4.08
N GLY A 230 11.50 -7.71 -5.02
CA GLY A 230 12.01 -7.33 -6.34
C GLY A 230 11.00 -6.43 -7.07
N ARG A 231 9.73 -6.83 -7.10
CA ARG A 231 8.61 -6.08 -7.67
C ARG A 231 7.52 -5.90 -6.62
N ALA A 232 7.15 -4.66 -6.33
CA ALA A 232 6.22 -4.36 -5.24
C ALA A 232 4.77 -4.14 -5.71
N LEU A 233 4.56 -3.67 -6.94
CA LEU A 233 3.22 -3.47 -7.50
C LEU A 233 2.65 -4.78 -8.03
N ASN A 234 1.43 -5.13 -7.62
CA ASN A 234 0.68 -6.30 -8.11
C ASN A 234 -0.84 -6.05 -8.03
N ALA A 235 -1.64 -7.06 -8.33
CA ALA A 235 -3.11 -6.97 -8.38
C ALA A 235 -3.78 -6.63 -7.04
N THR A 236 -3.07 -6.71 -5.91
CA THR A 236 -3.59 -6.29 -4.59
C THR A 236 -3.52 -4.79 -4.36
N ALA A 237 -2.86 -4.03 -5.24
CA ALA A 237 -2.75 -2.58 -5.08
C ALA A 237 -4.10 -1.88 -5.32
N GLU A 238 -4.51 -1.06 -4.36
CA GLU A 238 -5.66 -0.17 -4.48
C GLU A 238 -5.24 1.16 -5.09
N ARG A 239 -4.16 1.75 -4.59
CA ARG A 239 -3.59 3.01 -5.06
C ARG A 239 -2.10 3.10 -4.73
N VAL A 240 -1.42 4.07 -5.32
CA VAL A 240 -0.03 4.36 -4.99
C VAL A 240 0.08 5.80 -4.50
N GLU A 241 0.66 5.98 -3.32
CA GLU A 241 0.89 7.27 -2.69
C GLU A 241 2.38 7.57 -2.72
N VAL A 242 2.75 8.79 -3.06
CA VAL A 242 4.15 9.24 -3.10
C VAL A 242 4.29 10.51 -2.30
N ILE A 243 5.07 10.46 -1.23
CA ILE A 243 5.48 11.64 -0.48
C ILE A 243 6.89 12.04 -0.92
N LYS A 244 7.07 13.30 -1.31
CA LYS A 244 8.35 13.81 -1.84
C LYS A 244 9.03 14.70 -0.83
N GLY A 245 10.29 14.44 -0.60
CA GLY A 245 11.13 15.16 0.34
C GLY A 245 11.53 14.29 1.53
N PRO A 246 12.20 14.86 2.54
CA PRO A 246 12.71 14.09 3.67
C PRO A 246 11.57 13.45 4.47
N SER A 247 11.46 12.14 4.33
CA SER A 247 10.46 11.30 5.02
C SER A 247 11.02 10.62 6.27
N SER A 248 12.32 10.79 6.52
CA SER A 248 13.01 10.18 7.67
C SER A 248 12.49 10.64 9.04
N LEU A 249 11.80 11.78 9.10
CA LEU A 249 11.10 12.23 10.32
C LEU A 249 9.96 11.29 10.72
N LEU A 250 9.32 10.64 9.75
CA LEU A 250 8.18 9.75 9.97
C LEU A 250 8.54 8.28 9.85
N TYR A 251 9.59 7.94 9.09
CA TYR A 251 9.87 6.56 8.68
C TYR A 251 11.30 6.11 8.98
N GLY A 252 12.05 6.86 9.81
CA GLY A 252 13.40 6.51 10.20
C GLY A 252 14.40 6.60 9.04
N ILE A 253 15.22 5.56 8.83
CA ILE A 253 16.28 5.56 7.82
C ILE A 253 15.67 5.41 6.44
N GLN A 254 15.53 6.54 5.72
CA GLN A 254 14.96 6.60 4.37
C GLN A 254 15.78 7.53 3.47
N ASP A 255 15.59 7.38 2.15
CA ASP A 255 16.17 8.29 1.17
C ASP A 255 15.58 9.70 1.30
N PRO A 256 16.39 10.75 1.16
CA PRO A 256 15.92 12.13 1.28
C PRO A 256 14.99 12.56 0.13
N GLY A 257 14.86 11.75 -0.92
CA GLY A 257 13.95 11.98 -2.05
C GLY A 257 12.48 11.80 -1.70
N GLY A 258 12.18 10.90 -0.75
CA GLY A 258 10.83 10.57 -0.32
C GLY A 258 10.57 9.07 -0.25
N VAL A 259 9.29 8.70 -0.08
CA VAL A 259 8.83 7.31 -0.06
C VAL A 259 7.66 7.09 -1.00
N ILE A 260 7.54 5.86 -1.45
CA ILE A 260 6.42 5.35 -2.25
C ILE A 260 5.68 4.34 -1.40
N ASN A 261 4.39 4.57 -1.18
CA ASN A 261 3.53 3.66 -0.43
C ASN A 261 2.47 3.05 -1.35
N ILE A 262 2.47 1.74 -1.46
CA ILE A 262 1.44 1.00 -2.18
C ILE A 262 0.38 0.61 -1.16
N VAL A 263 -0.79 1.20 -1.28
CA VAL A 263 -1.94 0.88 -0.42
C VAL A 263 -2.64 -0.35 -0.98
N SER A 264 -2.84 -1.34 -0.13
CA SER A 264 -3.50 -2.59 -0.51
C SER A 264 -5.02 -2.50 -0.41
N LYS A 265 -5.70 -3.21 -1.28
CA LYS A 265 -7.12 -3.47 -1.20
C LYS A 265 -7.46 -4.15 0.11
N LYS A 266 -8.43 -3.61 0.85
CA LYS A 266 -8.89 -4.15 2.14
C LYS A 266 -10.22 -4.88 1.97
N PRO A 267 -10.55 -5.87 2.83
CA PRO A 267 -11.89 -6.47 2.87
C PRO A 267 -12.98 -5.42 3.07
N GLU A 268 -14.12 -5.59 2.41
CA GLU A 268 -15.24 -4.66 2.44
C GLU A 268 -16.50 -5.36 2.96
N LEU A 269 -17.36 -4.62 3.67
CA LEU A 269 -18.66 -5.12 4.13
C LEU A 269 -19.71 -5.13 3.01
N GLN A 270 -19.38 -4.56 1.86
CA GLN A 270 -20.22 -4.66 0.66
C GLN A 270 -19.70 -5.78 -0.24
N GLN A 271 -20.60 -6.69 -0.65
CA GLN A 271 -20.24 -7.76 -1.58
C GLN A 271 -19.86 -7.18 -2.95
N SER A 272 -18.67 -7.51 -3.42
CA SER A 272 -18.18 -7.15 -4.75
C SER A 272 -17.35 -8.29 -5.34
N THR A 273 -17.43 -8.49 -6.64
CA THR A 273 -16.60 -9.45 -7.36
C THR A 273 -16.24 -8.89 -8.73
N ALA A 274 -14.96 -8.79 -9.01
CA ALA A 274 -14.42 -8.39 -10.30
C ALA A 274 -13.63 -9.54 -10.92
N LEU A 275 -13.92 -9.84 -12.18
CA LEU A 275 -13.16 -10.77 -13.00
C LEU A 275 -12.52 -9.99 -14.15
N THR A 276 -11.21 -10.08 -14.27
CA THR A 276 -10.46 -9.42 -15.35
C THR A 276 -9.78 -10.50 -16.20
N VAL A 277 -9.89 -10.39 -17.51
CA VAL A 277 -9.14 -11.20 -18.47
C VAL A 277 -8.28 -10.27 -19.30
N ARG A 278 -7.01 -10.62 -19.45
CA ARG A 278 -6.02 -9.83 -20.18
C ARG A 278 -5.45 -10.64 -21.34
N GLY A 279 -5.16 -9.95 -22.42
CA GLY A 279 -4.39 -10.49 -23.55
C GLY A 279 -3.40 -9.43 -24.02
N SER A 280 -2.18 -9.84 -24.36
CA SER A 280 -1.14 -8.96 -24.88
C SER A 280 -0.54 -9.51 -26.17
N THR A 281 -0.01 -8.63 -27.00
CA THR A 281 0.78 -9.02 -28.17
C THR A 281 1.86 -7.99 -28.43
N TYR A 282 3.06 -8.49 -28.73
CA TYR A 282 4.20 -7.67 -29.17
C TYR A 282 4.47 -7.82 -30.67
N GLY A 283 3.57 -8.50 -31.40
CA GLY A 283 3.76 -8.86 -32.78
C GLY A 283 4.72 -10.03 -32.97
N SER A 284 4.93 -10.47 -34.20
CA SER A 284 5.86 -11.57 -34.58
C SER A 284 5.60 -12.87 -33.81
N GLY A 285 4.34 -13.17 -33.49
CA GLY A 285 3.94 -14.38 -32.77
C GLY A 285 4.19 -14.36 -31.27
N LYS A 286 4.56 -13.22 -30.70
CA LYS A 286 4.74 -13.02 -29.26
C LYS A 286 3.46 -12.54 -28.63
N ASN A 287 2.92 -13.33 -27.73
CA ASN A 287 1.62 -13.12 -27.13
C ASN A 287 1.68 -13.39 -25.63
N GLY A 288 0.66 -12.94 -24.94
CA GLY A 288 0.48 -13.23 -23.53
C GLY A 288 -0.99 -13.30 -23.17
N SER A 289 -1.26 -13.95 -22.07
CA SER A 289 -2.59 -14.03 -21.47
C SER A 289 -2.50 -13.99 -19.96
N GLY A 290 -3.54 -13.50 -19.36
CA GLY A 290 -3.64 -13.45 -17.91
C GLY A 290 -5.06 -13.15 -17.44
N GLY A 291 -5.25 -13.19 -16.15
CA GLY A 291 -6.53 -12.85 -15.56
C GLY A 291 -6.46 -12.75 -14.05
N SER A 292 -7.39 -12.00 -13.48
CA SER A 292 -7.53 -11.87 -12.05
C SER A 292 -8.96 -12.02 -11.59
N LEU A 293 -9.12 -12.58 -10.39
CA LEU A 293 -10.34 -12.59 -9.61
C LEU A 293 -10.11 -11.77 -8.34
N ASP A 294 -10.95 -10.80 -8.09
CA ASP A 294 -10.96 -10.00 -6.87
C ASP A 294 -12.37 -10.06 -6.29
N THR A 295 -12.53 -10.71 -5.15
CA THR A 295 -13.83 -10.85 -4.49
C THR A 295 -13.73 -10.46 -3.03
N THR A 296 -14.70 -9.69 -2.55
CA THR A 296 -14.81 -9.22 -1.17
C THR A 296 -16.26 -9.23 -0.72
N GLY A 297 -16.48 -9.32 0.57
CA GLY A 297 -17.83 -9.23 1.15
C GLY A 297 -17.85 -9.56 2.64
N PRO A 298 -19.04 -9.39 3.28
CA PRO A 298 -19.22 -9.69 4.69
C PRO A 298 -19.28 -11.21 4.94
N LEU A 299 -18.86 -11.61 6.14
CA LEU A 299 -19.05 -12.95 6.70
C LEU A 299 -20.08 -12.88 7.83
N GLY A 300 -21.37 -12.95 7.48
CA GLY A 300 -22.48 -12.74 8.41
C GLY A 300 -22.61 -11.28 8.85
N ASP A 301 -23.28 -11.07 9.99
CA ASP A 301 -23.62 -9.72 10.51
C ASP A 301 -22.66 -9.22 11.61
N SER A 302 -21.54 -9.89 11.82
CA SER A 302 -20.60 -9.64 12.93
C SER A 302 -19.57 -8.53 12.67
N GLY A 303 -19.65 -7.84 11.52
CA GLY A 303 -18.63 -6.88 11.09
C GLY A 303 -17.37 -7.55 10.51
N LEU A 304 -17.36 -8.88 10.35
CA LEU A 304 -16.27 -9.61 9.71
C LEU A 304 -16.44 -9.57 8.19
N ALA A 305 -15.36 -9.25 7.47
CA ALA A 305 -15.31 -9.24 6.02
C ALA A 305 -14.09 -10.02 5.51
N TYR A 306 -14.22 -10.55 4.30
CA TYR A 306 -13.13 -11.21 3.60
C TYR A 306 -12.79 -10.49 2.30
N ARG A 307 -11.56 -10.66 1.81
CA ARG A 307 -11.18 -10.41 0.42
C ARG A 307 -10.23 -11.50 -0.06
N LEU A 308 -10.40 -11.91 -1.29
CA LEU A 308 -9.49 -12.82 -1.98
C LEU A 308 -9.16 -12.22 -3.34
N VAL A 309 -7.86 -11.96 -3.55
CA VAL A 309 -7.32 -11.59 -4.86
C VAL A 309 -6.49 -12.76 -5.38
N VAL A 310 -6.81 -13.21 -6.59
CA VAL A 310 -6.02 -14.20 -7.32
C VAL A 310 -5.69 -13.60 -8.67
N ASP A 311 -4.41 -13.65 -9.06
CA ASP A 311 -3.94 -13.16 -10.35
C ASP A 311 -2.97 -14.15 -10.98
N HIS A 312 -3.04 -14.29 -12.30
CA HIS A 312 -2.09 -15.08 -13.07
C HIS A 312 -1.82 -14.40 -14.40
N GLU A 313 -0.55 -14.37 -14.79
CA GLU A 313 -0.10 -13.87 -16.07
C GLU A 313 1.02 -14.77 -16.63
N ASP A 314 0.95 -15.06 -17.93
CA ASP A 314 2.00 -15.76 -18.69
C ASP A 314 2.11 -15.10 -20.05
N GLU A 315 3.26 -14.46 -20.32
CA GLU A 315 3.48 -13.74 -21.56
C GLU A 315 4.89 -13.92 -22.13
N ASP A 316 4.98 -13.92 -23.44
CA ASP A 316 6.27 -13.82 -24.11
C ASP A 316 6.94 -12.48 -23.83
N TYR A 317 8.25 -12.50 -23.69
CA TYR A 317 9.00 -11.27 -23.59
C TYR A 317 9.06 -10.55 -24.94
N TRP A 318 8.97 -9.24 -24.95
CA TRP A 318 8.91 -8.43 -26.18
C TRP A 318 10.17 -8.53 -27.05
N ARG A 319 11.32 -8.88 -26.48
CA ARG A 319 12.56 -9.15 -27.23
C ARG A 319 12.57 -10.59 -27.74
N ASN A 320 13.60 -10.95 -28.49
CA ASN A 320 13.65 -12.19 -29.27
C ASN A 320 13.44 -13.50 -28.49
N PHE A 321 13.68 -13.53 -27.18
CA PHE A 321 13.34 -14.66 -26.30
C PHE A 321 13.13 -14.22 -24.86
N GLY A 322 12.53 -15.09 -24.05
CA GLY A 322 12.19 -14.89 -22.66
C GLY A 322 10.68 -15.03 -22.42
N THR A 323 10.32 -15.29 -21.19
CA THR A 323 8.93 -15.39 -20.72
C THR A 323 8.81 -14.66 -19.40
N HIS A 324 7.75 -13.90 -19.24
CA HIS A 324 7.32 -13.35 -17.96
C HIS A 324 6.12 -14.16 -17.48
N ARG A 325 6.20 -14.68 -16.25
CA ARG A 325 5.11 -15.41 -15.62
C ARG A 325 5.00 -14.98 -14.18
N GLU A 326 3.79 -14.70 -13.74
CA GLU A 326 3.52 -14.37 -12.36
C GLU A 326 2.22 -15.04 -11.90
N SER A 327 2.19 -15.53 -10.66
CA SER A 327 1.00 -16.04 -9.99
C SER A 327 0.92 -15.43 -8.62
N LEU A 328 -0.26 -14.96 -8.22
CA LEU A 328 -0.53 -14.31 -6.95
C LEU A 328 -1.78 -14.90 -6.33
N VAL A 329 -1.74 -15.17 -5.03
CA VAL A 329 -2.89 -15.49 -4.20
C VAL A 329 -2.80 -14.67 -2.92
N ALA A 330 -3.83 -13.86 -2.66
CA ALA A 330 -3.83 -12.92 -1.55
C ALA A 330 -5.16 -12.92 -0.79
N PRO A 331 -5.36 -13.82 0.16
CA PRO A 331 -6.49 -13.78 1.08
C PRO A 331 -6.28 -12.75 2.18
N SER A 332 -7.35 -12.09 2.61
CA SER A 332 -7.36 -11.22 3.77
C SER A 332 -8.70 -11.27 4.50
N LEU A 333 -8.66 -10.98 5.80
CA LEU A 333 -9.81 -10.91 6.69
C LEU A 333 -9.73 -9.60 7.46
N ALA A 334 -10.85 -8.91 7.60
CA ALA A 334 -10.95 -7.74 8.45
C ALA A 334 -12.17 -7.85 9.36
N TRP A 335 -12.02 -7.38 10.57
CA TRP A 335 -13.13 -7.19 11.48
C TRP A 335 -13.32 -5.70 11.77
N TYR A 336 -14.54 -5.23 11.55
CA TYR A 336 -14.97 -3.85 11.74
C TYR A 336 -15.92 -3.77 12.93
N GLY A 337 -15.39 -3.54 14.12
CA GLY A 337 -16.17 -3.24 15.33
C GLY A 337 -16.48 -1.74 15.44
N GLU A 338 -17.20 -1.35 16.47
CA GLU A 338 -17.61 0.06 16.69
C GLU A 338 -16.42 1.02 16.80
N ARG A 339 -15.39 0.64 17.54
CA ARG A 339 -14.18 1.45 17.79
C ARG A 339 -12.89 0.74 17.43
N THR A 340 -12.96 -0.49 16.90
CA THR A 340 -11.78 -1.29 16.62
C THR A 340 -11.88 -1.88 15.23
N LYS A 341 -10.81 -1.76 14.46
CA LYS A 341 -10.63 -2.44 13.19
C LYS A 341 -9.42 -3.36 13.31
N VAL A 342 -9.56 -4.58 12.83
CA VAL A 342 -8.46 -5.58 12.81
C VAL A 342 -8.34 -6.11 11.40
N LEU A 343 -7.12 -6.15 10.88
CA LEU A 343 -6.81 -6.72 9.56
C LEU A 343 -5.77 -7.82 9.69
N LEU A 344 -6.03 -8.94 9.04
CA LEU A 344 -5.09 -10.01 8.76
C LEU A 344 -5.01 -10.18 7.24
N ALA A 345 -3.80 -10.08 6.69
CA ALA A 345 -3.58 -10.26 5.26
C ALA A 345 -2.37 -11.14 5.00
N TYR A 346 -2.48 -11.99 4.01
CA TYR A 346 -1.42 -12.81 3.47
C TYR A 346 -1.34 -12.64 1.96
N GLU A 347 -0.14 -12.61 1.42
CA GLU A 347 0.13 -12.54 0.00
C GLU A 347 1.21 -13.55 -0.35
N HIS A 348 0.91 -14.45 -1.27
CA HIS A 348 1.87 -15.38 -1.86
C HIS A 348 2.01 -15.10 -3.33
N ARG A 349 3.26 -14.94 -3.79
CA ARG A 349 3.59 -14.64 -5.17
C ARG A 349 4.70 -15.57 -5.65
N GLU A 350 4.50 -16.18 -6.83
CA GLU A 350 5.54 -16.88 -7.58
C GLU A 350 5.80 -16.14 -8.87
N PHE A 351 7.07 -16.04 -9.28
CA PHE A 351 7.44 -15.28 -10.45
C PHE A 351 8.60 -15.92 -11.24
N LEU A 352 8.54 -15.72 -12.56
CA LEU A 352 9.63 -15.95 -13.51
C LEU A 352 9.72 -14.70 -14.39
N THR A 353 10.88 -14.05 -14.45
CA THR A 353 11.08 -12.86 -15.27
C THR A 353 12.40 -12.92 -16.03
N PRO A 354 12.46 -12.43 -17.27
CA PRO A 354 13.73 -12.33 -18.00
C PRO A 354 14.70 -11.40 -17.26
N PHE A 355 15.95 -11.85 -17.15
CA PHE A 355 17.04 -11.03 -16.64
C PHE A 355 17.74 -10.36 -17.83
N ASP A 356 17.24 -9.20 -18.27
CA ASP A 356 17.70 -8.52 -19.47
C ASP A 356 18.37 -7.18 -19.15
N ARG A 357 19.68 -7.10 -19.34
CA ARG A 357 20.44 -5.88 -19.09
C ARG A 357 20.40 -4.85 -20.24
N GLY A 358 19.58 -5.10 -21.25
CA GLY A 358 19.39 -4.20 -22.37
C GLY A 358 20.47 -4.32 -23.43
N THR A 359 20.93 -3.18 -23.96
CA THR A 359 21.97 -3.10 -24.98
C THR A 359 23.30 -2.60 -24.39
N ALA A 360 24.35 -2.63 -25.19
CA ALA A 360 25.65 -2.07 -24.85
C ALA A 360 25.85 -0.69 -25.48
N ILE A 361 26.76 0.10 -24.88
CA ILE A 361 27.26 1.35 -25.45
C ILE A 361 28.53 1.04 -26.24
N ASP A 362 28.58 1.49 -27.49
CA ASP A 362 29.80 1.45 -28.30
C ASP A 362 30.82 2.48 -27.76
N PRO A 363 31.99 2.04 -27.30
CA PRO A 363 32.96 2.94 -26.68
C PRO A 363 33.56 3.95 -27.67
N LYS A 364 33.40 3.74 -28.98
CA LYS A 364 33.92 4.68 -30.02
C LYS A 364 32.95 5.83 -30.26
N THR A 365 31.67 5.54 -30.28
CA THR A 365 30.62 6.52 -30.64
C THR A 365 29.93 7.09 -29.42
N ASN A 366 30.04 6.44 -28.26
CA ASN A 366 29.30 6.71 -27.03
C ASN A 366 27.76 6.64 -27.22
N HIS A 367 27.31 5.86 -28.22
CA HIS A 367 25.91 5.59 -28.48
C HIS A 367 25.59 4.11 -28.25
N PRO A 368 24.33 3.72 -28.06
CA PRO A 368 23.92 2.32 -28.08
C PRO A 368 24.38 1.64 -29.36
N LEU A 369 24.70 0.34 -29.25
CA LEU A 369 25.04 -0.46 -30.43
C LEU A 369 23.92 -0.39 -31.46
N ASP A 370 24.28 -0.20 -32.74
CA ASP A 370 23.34 -0.20 -33.86
C ASP A 370 22.90 -1.64 -34.20
N ILE A 371 21.92 -2.12 -33.44
CA ILE A 371 21.30 -3.42 -33.56
C ILE A 371 19.78 -3.30 -33.37
N PRO A 372 18.98 -4.23 -33.90
CA PRO A 372 17.56 -4.23 -33.67
C PRO A 372 17.23 -4.19 -32.15
N ALA A 373 16.29 -3.34 -31.76
CA ALA A 373 15.90 -3.18 -30.34
C ALA A 373 15.41 -4.50 -29.71
N THR A 374 14.87 -5.41 -30.52
CA THR A 374 14.42 -6.73 -30.08
C THR A 374 15.57 -7.74 -29.89
N ARG A 375 16.80 -7.41 -30.32
CA ARG A 375 17.95 -8.31 -30.20
C ARG A 375 18.50 -8.32 -28.78
N ARG A 376 18.48 -9.46 -28.12
CA ARG A 376 19.15 -9.67 -26.85
C ARG A 376 20.63 -9.99 -27.07
N LEU A 377 21.46 -9.57 -26.08
CA LEU A 377 22.91 -9.78 -26.09
C LEU A 377 23.37 -10.87 -25.13
N ASP A 378 22.42 -11.53 -24.49
CA ASP A 378 22.58 -12.58 -23.51
C ASP A 378 22.10 -13.94 -24.03
N GLU A 379 21.68 -14.84 -23.17
CA GLU A 379 21.27 -16.20 -23.53
C GLU A 379 19.82 -16.49 -23.09
N PRO A 380 19.13 -17.48 -23.68
CA PRO A 380 17.76 -17.84 -23.33
C PRO A 380 17.53 -18.20 -21.84
N PHE A 381 18.56 -18.65 -21.13
CA PHE A 381 18.49 -18.98 -19.72
C PHE A 381 18.62 -17.77 -18.77
N ASN A 382 18.82 -16.56 -19.32
CA ASN A 382 18.85 -15.35 -18.50
C ASN A 382 17.47 -15.06 -17.94
N ASN A 383 17.25 -15.49 -16.71
CA ASN A 383 16.01 -15.30 -15.97
C ASN A 383 16.29 -15.16 -14.46
N MET A 384 15.28 -14.71 -13.77
CA MET A 384 15.14 -14.74 -12.32
C MET A 384 13.80 -15.39 -12.01
N GLU A 385 13.83 -16.42 -11.17
CA GLU A 385 12.64 -17.11 -10.70
C GLU A 385 12.64 -17.17 -9.18
N GLY A 386 11.47 -17.06 -8.58
CA GLY A 386 11.38 -17.04 -7.13
C GLY A 386 9.96 -16.98 -6.61
N ARG A 387 9.89 -16.80 -5.31
CA ARG A 387 8.63 -16.64 -4.58
C ARG A 387 8.77 -15.60 -3.48
N SER A 388 7.66 -14.95 -3.16
CA SER A 388 7.56 -13.96 -2.10
C SER A 388 6.34 -14.25 -1.23
N ASP A 389 6.50 -14.14 0.08
CA ASP A 389 5.44 -14.24 1.08
C ASP A 389 5.41 -12.94 1.88
N LEU A 390 4.23 -12.34 2.04
CA LEU A 390 4.00 -11.17 2.86
C LEU A 390 2.83 -11.40 3.81
N TYR A 391 3.09 -11.28 5.10
CA TYR A 391 2.08 -11.34 6.15
C TYR A 391 1.93 -9.96 6.77
N ARG A 392 0.70 -9.54 7.00
CA ARG A 392 0.38 -8.27 7.66
C ARG A 392 -0.69 -8.47 8.71
N PHE A 393 -0.53 -7.77 9.81
CA PHE A 393 -1.49 -7.65 10.88
C PHE A 393 -1.58 -6.19 11.30
N GLU A 394 -2.78 -5.64 11.28
CA GLU A 394 -3.04 -4.25 11.65
C GLU A 394 -4.19 -4.18 12.65
N VAL A 395 -4.08 -3.30 13.62
CA VAL A 395 -5.15 -2.97 14.56
C VAL A 395 -5.24 -1.46 14.67
N ASP A 396 -6.41 -0.94 14.38
CA ASP A 396 -6.79 0.44 14.65
C ASP A 396 -7.81 0.45 15.79
N HIS A 397 -7.59 1.27 16.82
CA HIS A 397 -8.51 1.39 17.94
C HIS A 397 -8.75 2.85 18.29
N GLU A 398 -10.01 3.28 18.29
CA GLU A 398 -10.43 4.59 18.73
C GLU A 398 -10.56 4.58 20.25
N LEU A 399 -9.56 5.16 20.96
CA LEU A 399 -9.53 5.28 22.41
C LEU A 399 -10.59 6.26 22.91
N SER A 400 -10.81 7.32 22.16
CA SER A 400 -11.86 8.33 22.33
C SER A 400 -12.20 8.93 20.96
N ASP A 401 -13.08 9.92 20.92
CA ASP A 401 -13.44 10.63 19.69
C ASP A 401 -12.25 11.44 19.13
N ASP A 402 -11.30 11.84 19.99
CA ASP A 402 -10.11 12.61 19.63
C ASP A 402 -8.83 11.79 19.54
N TRP A 403 -8.81 10.53 20.01
CA TRP A 403 -7.60 9.75 20.13
C TRP A 403 -7.73 8.37 19.49
N LYS A 404 -6.77 8.02 18.65
CA LYS A 404 -6.68 6.74 17.98
C LYS A 404 -5.31 6.12 18.19
N ALA A 405 -5.29 4.82 18.50
CA ALA A 405 -4.10 4.00 18.53
C ALA A 405 -4.04 3.11 17.28
N HIS A 406 -2.86 2.97 16.73
CA HIS A 406 -2.57 2.06 15.62
C HIS A 406 -1.45 1.11 16.00
N PHE A 407 -1.60 -0.16 15.65
CA PHE A 407 -0.56 -1.17 15.66
C PHE A 407 -0.47 -1.81 14.29
N GLY A 408 0.73 -1.89 13.73
CA GLY A 408 1.03 -2.56 12.47
C GLY A 408 2.18 -3.54 12.63
N TYR A 409 2.06 -4.70 12.00
CA TYR A 409 3.13 -5.69 11.90
C TYR A 409 3.17 -6.26 10.50
N SER A 410 4.36 -6.31 9.90
CA SER A 410 4.60 -7.00 8.65
C SER A 410 5.78 -7.95 8.74
N TRP A 411 5.68 -9.07 8.05
CA TRP A 411 6.79 -9.98 7.79
C TRP A 411 6.80 -10.35 6.33
N ASN A 412 7.89 -9.99 5.67
CA ASN A 412 8.12 -10.23 4.26
C ASN A 412 9.29 -11.21 4.08
N ARG A 413 9.16 -12.12 3.14
CA ARG A 413 10.20 -13.06 2.75
C ARG A 413 10.19 -13.25 1.25
N GLU A 414 11.33 -13.03 0.60
CA GLU A 414 11.51 -13.34 -0.82
C GLU A 414 12.72 -14.26 -0.99
N THR A 415 12.55 -15.31 -1.79
CA THR A 415 13.63 -16.21 -2.20
C THR A 415 13.67 -16.29 -3.71
N TYR A 416 14.88 -16.28 -4.29
CA TYR A 416 15.02 -16.41 -5.73
C TYR A 416 16.33 -17.05 -6.16
N ASP A 417 16.30 -17.61 -7.36
CA ASP A 417 17.44 -18.00 -8.17
C ASP A 417 17.52 -17.06 -9.38
N ALA A 418 18.73 -16.70 -9.79
CA ALA A 418 18.94 -15.90 -10.98
C ALA A 418 20.15 -16.39 -11.77
N SER A 419 20.00 -16.43 -13.08
CA SER A 419 21.07 -16.74 -14.02
C SER A 419 21.16 -15.64 -15.07
N GLN A 420 22.38 -15.20 -15.34
CA GLN A 420 22.61 -14.16 -16.33
C GLN A 420 23.94 -14.36 -17.06
N VAL A 421 23.96 -13.95 -18.31
CA VAL A 421 25.18 -13.65 -19.05
C VAL A 421 25.31 -12.14 -19.09
N ARG A 422 26.35 -11.63 -18.45
CA ARG A 422 26.61 -10.20 -18.31
C ARG A 422 27.68 -9.77 -19.31
N LEU A 423 27.43 -8.66 -19.97
CA LEU A 423 28.39 -8.02 -20.85
C LEU A 423 29.52 -7.36 -20.03
N THR A 424 30.77 -7.58 -20.42
CA THR A 424 31.95 -7.00 -19.77
C THR A 424 32.76 -6.09 -20.68
N ALA A 425 32.72 -6.31 -22.02
CA ALA A 425 33.39 -5.43 -22.97
C ALA A 425 32.73 -5.49 -24.35
N VAL A 426 32.82 -4.37 -25.07
CA VAL A 426 32.54 -4.25 -26.50
C VAL A 426 33.88 -4.19 -27.25
N ASN A 427 34.14 -5.14 -28.16
CA ASN A 427 35.39 -5.28 -28.87
C ASN A 427 35.31 -4.60 -30.25
N ALA A 428 36.43 -4.07 -30.72
CA ALA A 428 36.50 -3.36 -32.00
C ALA A 428 36.19 -4.22 -33.23
N ASN A 429 36.22 -5.55 -33.09
CA ASN A 429 35.99 -6.52 -34.17
C ASN A 429 34.51 -6.95 -34.30
N GLY A 430 33.55 -6.25 -33.68
CA GLY A 430 32.14 -6.61 -33.74
C GLY A 430 31.75 -7.76 -32.80
N THR A 431 32.58 -8.04 -31.79
CA THR A 431 32.25 -9.03 -30.76
C THR A 431 32.10 -8.38 -29.39
N LEU A 432 31.44 -9.11 -28.50
CA LEU A 432 31.31 -8.76 -27.08
C LEU A 432 32.06 -9.78 -26.24
N THR A 433 32.65 -9.32 -25.15
CA THR A 433 33.11 -10.21 -24.09
C THR A 433 31.99 -10.31 -23.06
N ARG A 434 31.57 -11.52 -22.74
CA ARG A 434 30.47 -11.80 -21.81
C ARG A 434 30.98 -12.74 -20.72
N THR A 435 30.50 -12.55 -19.50
CA THR A 435 30.73 -13.48 -18.39
C THR A 435 29.40 -14.03 -17.88
N MET A 436 29.40 -15.29 -17.48
CA MET A 436 28.26 -15.91 -16.85
C MET A 436 28.30 -15.65 -15.34
N ASP A 437 27.23 -15.11 -14.80
CA ASP A 437 27.01 -14.91 -13.39
C ASP A 437 25.68 -15.51 -12.97
N GLY A 438 25.51 -15.79 -11.68
CA GLY A 438 24.25 -16.25 -11.14
C GLY A 438 24.23 -16.23 -9.62
N THR A 439 23.06 -16.43 -9.07
CA THR A 439 22.86 -16.68 -7.64
C THR A 439 21.82 -17.77 -7.46
N LYS A 440 21.99 -18.57 -6.42
CA LYS A 440 20.99 -19.55 -5.98
C LYS A 440 20.65 -19.34 -4.51
N ASN A 441 19.40 -19.64 -4.16
CA ASN A 441 18.91 -19.55 -2.79
C ASN A 441 19.11 -18.16 -2.16
N ALA A 442 19.09 -17.10 -2.97
CA ALA A 442 19.08 -15.75 -2.42
C ALA A 442 17.84 -15.56 -1.54
N LEU A 443 18.01 -14.93 -0.39
CA LEU A 443 16.95 -14.75 0.59
C LEU A 443 16.95 -13.32 1.10
N THR A 444 15.82 -12.66 0.99
CA THR A 444 15.55 -11.41 1.68
C THR A 444 14.42 -11.62 2.67
N THR A 445 14.59 -11.13 3.89
CA THR A 445 13.53 -11.08 4.88
C THR A 445 13.49 -9.70 5.49
N ASP A 446 12.29 -9.21 5.74
CA ASP A 446 12.05 -7.98 6.46
C ASP A 446 10.94 -8.20 7.49
N ARG A 447 11.16 -7.74 8.70
CA ARG A 447 10.19 -7.72 9.78
C ARG A 447 10.08 -6.30 10.28
N TYR A 448 8.88 -5.78 10.28
CA TYR A 448 8.60 -4.43 10.74
C TYR A 448 7.42 -4.42 11.69
N ALA A 449 7.53 -3.67 12.76
CA ALA A 449 6.46 -3.41 13.71
C ALA A 449 6.37 -1.91 13.97
N THR A 450 5.14 -1.41 14.07
CA THR A 450 4.86 -0.01 14.40
C THR A 450 3.76 0.08 15.43
N VAL A 451 3.90 1.02 16.36
CA VAL A 451 2.85 1.45 17.27
C VAL A 451 2.78 2.95 17.19
N SER A 452 1.60 3.49 16.97
CA SER A 452 1.39 4.94 17.01
C SER A 452 0.12 5.32 17.74
N LEU A 453 0.17 6.53 18.28
CA LEU A 453 -0.94 7.21 18.90
C LEU A 453 -1.10 8.56 18.22
N GLU A 454 -2.27 8.82 17.69
CA GLU A 454 -2.62 10.10 17.11
C GLU A 454 -3.84 10.69 17.81
N GLY A 455 -3.85 12.01 17.94
CA GLY A 455 -4.98 12.65 18.63
C GLY A 455 -4.95 14.15 18.55
N LYS A 456 -6.05 14.74 19.00
CA LYS A 456 -6.26 16.19 19.05
C LYS A 456 -6.38 16.66 20.48
N VAL A 457 -5.72 17.76 20.78
CA VAL A 457 -5.79 18.38 22.11
C VAL A 457 -5.83 19.89 21.99
N GLN A 458 -6.55 20.54 22.89
CA GLN A 458 -6.59 22.01 23.00
C GLN A 458 -5.59 22.46 24.07
N LEU A 459 -4.51 23.14 23.63
CA LEU A 459 -3.49 23.69 24.52
C LEU A 459 -3.30 25.19 24.22
N GLY A 460 -3.34 26.03 25.26
CA GLY A 460 -3.14 27.46 25.08
C GLY A 460 -4.18 28.18 24.21
N GLY A 461 -5.35 27.58 24.00
CA GLY A 461 -6.40 28.10 23.11
C GLY A 461 -6.21 27.75 21.64
N MET A 462 -5.21 26.91 21.30
CA MET A 462 -4.94 26.41 19.96
C MET A 462 -5.17 24.91 19.89
N GLN A 463 -5.59 24.41 18.74
CA GLN A 463 -5.68 22.99 18.48
C GLN A 463 -4.30 22.46 18.11
N HIS A 464 -3.92 21.33 18.70
CA HIS A 464 -2.72 20.56 18.42
C HIS A 464 -3.14 19.20 17.88
N ASP A 465 -2.71 18.85 16.68
CA ASP A 465 -2.87 17.53 16.11
C ASP A 465 -1.54 16.76 16.31
N LEU A 466 -1.57 15.82 17.26
CA LEU A 466 -0.40 15.11 17.74
C LEU A 466 -0.29 13.73 17.12
N VAL A 467 0.91 13.36 16.71
CA VAL A 467 1.26 11.98 16.32
C VAL A 467 2.52 11.58 17.08
N PHE A 468 2.46 10.45 17.75
CA PHE A 468 3.59 9.85 18.44
C PHE A 468 3.68 8.36 18.08
N GLY A 469 4.87 7.83 17.85
CA GLY A 469 5.01 6.41 17.57
C GLY A 469 6.41 5.86 17.70
N LEU A 470 6.46 4.54 17.63
CA LEU A 470 7.66 3.71 17.72
C LEU A 470 7.65 2.71 16.58
N ASP A 471 8.80 2.52 15.95
CA ASP A 471 9.02 1.51 14.91
C ASP A 471 10.20 0.61 15.29
N ASP A 472 10.10 -0.69 14.99
CA ASP A 472 11.19 -1.69 15.02
C ASP A 472 11.29 -2.34 13.66
N GLU A 473 12.48 -2.34 13.06
CA GLU A 473 12.76 -2.99 11.79
C GLU A 473 13.94 -3.95 11.92
N TYR A 474 13.77 -5.15 11.38
CA TYR A 474 14.84 -6.11 11.20
C TYR A 474 14.83 -6.65 9.78
N ARG A 475 15.81 -6.23 8.97
CA ARG A 475 15.98 -6.64 7.58
C ARG A 475 17.24 -7.47 7.42
N LYS A 476 17.12 -8.57 6.70
CA LYS A 476 18.23 -9.43 6.32
C LYS A 476 18.21 -9.65 4.81
N ILE A 477 19.32 -9.33 4.14
CA ILE A 477 19.57 -9.69 2.75
C ILE A 477 20.71 -10.70 2.74
N TYR A 478 20.41 -11.92 2.36
CA TYR A 478 21.38 -13.01 2.30
C TYR A 478 21.63 -13.43 0.85
N ARG A 479 22.86 -13.25 0.40
CA ARG A 479 23.35 -13.70 -0.89
C ARG A 479 24.02 -15.04 -0.68
N ALA A 480 23.27 -16.12 -0.93
CA ALA A 480 23.77 -17.49 -0.70
C ALA A 480 24.87 -17.88 -1.70
N ASP A 481 24.54 -18.72 -2.68
CA ASP A 481 25.51 -19.23 -3.64
C ASP A 481 25.66 -18.27 -4.82
N LEU A 482 26.79 -17.57 -4.90
CA LEU A 482 27.13 -16.78 -6.09
C LEU A 482 27.90 -17.62 -7.10
N ILE A 483 27.35 -17.70 -8.32
CA ILE A 483 27.92 -18.47 -9.42
C ILE A 483 28.75 -17.53 -10.28
N ARG A 484 29.97 -17.98 -10.61
CA ARG A 484 30.89 -17.27 -11.50
C ARG A 484 31.36 -18.20 -12.62
N GLY A 485 31.21 -17.72 -13.84
CA GLY A 485 31.64 -18.43 -15.02
C GLY A 485 32.83 -17.79 -15.74
N LYS A 486 33.31 -18.44 -16.79
CA LYS A 486 34.39 -17.89 -17.59
C LYS A 486 33.87 -16.88 -18.62
N ASN A 487 34.76 -16.01 -19.06
CA ASN A 487 34.47 -15.08 -20.15
C ASN A 487 34.31 -15.86 -21.48
N THR A 488 33.34 -15.41 -22.27
CA THR A 488 33.07 -15.94 -23.62
C THR A 488 32.99 -14.81 -24.64
N SER A 489 33.21 -15.11 -25.90
CA SER A 489 33.06 -14.15 -26.99
C SER A 489 31.71 -14.36 -27.68
N PHE A 490 31.07 -13.28 -28.12
CA PHE A 490 29.76 -13.29 -28.76
C PHE A 490 29.72 -12.27 -29.89
N ASN A 491 29.40 -12.72 -31.11
CA ASN A 491 29.24 -11.82 -32.24
C ASN A 491 27.84 -11.19 -32.21
N TYR A 492 27.76 -9.88 -31.91
CA TYR A 492 26.47 -9.18 -31.79
C TYR A 492 25.86 -8.79 -33.13
N LEU A 493 26.65 -8.80 -34.21
CA LEU A 493 26.17 -8.55 -35.58
C LEU A 493 25.50 -9.79 -36.17
N ASN A 494 26.06 -10.95 -35.89
CA ASN A 494 25.53 -12.26 -36.32
C ASN A 494 25.44 -13.20 -35.10
N PRO A 495 24.42 -13.04 -34.24
CA PRO A 495 24.34 -13.74 -32.97
C PRO A 495 24.03 -15.23 -33.16
N VAL A 496 24.76 -16.08 -32.43
CA VAL A 496 24.46 -17.50 -32.26
C VAL A 496 24.21 -17.73 -30.77
N TYR A 497 22.98 -18.05 -30.41
CA TYR A 497 22.55 -18.31 -29.04
C TYR A 497 22.69 -19.79 -28.68
N GLY A 498 22.63 -20.10 -27.36
CA GLY A 498 22.73 -21.47 -26.86
C GLY A 498 24.13 -22.01 -26.78
N GLN A 499 25.16 -21.22 -27.12
CA GLN A 499 26.55 -21.62 -27.00
C GLN A 499 27.08 -21.55 -25.56
N GLN A 500 26.48 -20.76 -24.73
CA GLN A 500 26.77 -20.66 -23.32
C GLN A 500 25.63 -21.28 -22.53
N VAL A 501 25.96 -22.08 -21.53
CA VAL A 501 25.00 -22.70 -20.62
C VAL A 501 25.07 -22.04 -19.24
N ALA A 502 24.01 -22.17 -18.45
CA ALA A 502 23.98 -21.71 -17.07
C ALA A 502 25.12 -22.38 -16.28
N GLY A 503 25.84 -21.58 -15.50
CA GLY A 503 26.94 -22.08 -14.69
C GLY A 503 26.44 -22.78 -13.42
N THR A 504 27.30 -23.63 -12.89
CA THR A 504 27.06 -24.36 -11.64
C THR A 504 28.17 -24.14 -10.59
N ASN A 505 29.26 -23.46 -10.98
CA ASN A 505 30.41 -23.27 -10.11
C ASN A 505 30.13 -22.17 -9.09
N VAL A 506 30.02 -22.54 -7.83
CA VAL A 506 29.86 -21.61 -6.71
C VAL A 506 31.19 -20.95 -6.39
N SER A 507 31.20 -19.61 -6.35
CA SER A 507 32.35 -18.81 -5.94
C SER A 507 32.36 -18.66 -4.42
N ALA A 508 33.13 -19.46 -3.72
CA ALA A 508 33.21 -19.43 -2.27
C ALA A 508 33.61 -18.02 -1.69
N PRO A 509 34.52 -17.25 -2.32
CA PRO A 509 34.85 -15.90 -1.81
C PRO A 509 33.70 -14.90 -1.89
N ASP A 510 32.77 -15.09 -2.82
CA ASP A 510 31.66 -14.15 -3.09
C ASP A 510 30.34 -14.60 -2.44
N SER A 511 30.26 -15.87 -2.00
CA SER A 511 29.06 -16.48 -1.45
C SER A 511 28.92 -16.22 0.05
N ASP A 512 27.75 -16.59 0.60
CA ASP A 512 27.44 -16.49 2.04
C ASP A 512 27.52 -15.06 2.63
N GLN A 513 27.30 -14.04 1.81
CA GLN A 513 27.27 -12.65 2.26
C GLN A 513 25.90 -12.30 2.85
N THR A 514 25.93 -11.63 4.00
CA THR A 514 24.73 -11.16 4.68
C THR A 514 24.83 -9.68 5.00
N ASP A 515 23.84 -8.91 4.54
CA ASP A 515 23.60 -7.55 4.96
C ASP A 515 22.47 -7.54 5.99
N LEU A 516 22.69 -6.88 7.13
CA LEU A 516 21.71 -6.78 8.22
C LEU A 516 21.43 -5.31 8.52
N LEU A 517 20.15 -4.96 8.60
CA LEU A 517 19.69 -3.71 9.15
C LEU A 517 18.87 -3.99 10.42
N ARG A 518 19.15 -3.24 11.47
CA ARG A 518 18.29 -3.11 12.66
C ARG A 518 18.08 -1.64 12.91
N SER A 519 16.84 -1.27 13.06
CA SER A 519 16.46 0.12 13.29
C SER A 519 15.33 0.18 14.30
N ASP A 520 15.56 0.91 15.38
CA ASP A 520 14.55 1.30 16.34
C ASP A 520 14.34 2.79 16.17
N SER A 521 13.11 3.23 15.95
CA SER A 521 12.78 4.63 15.68
C SER A 521 11.71 5.12 16.63
N LEU A 522 11.83 6.38 17.03
CA LEU A 522 10.79 7.13 17.73
C LEU A 522 10.47 8.34 16.88
N PHE A 523 9.20 8.59 16.62
CA PHE A 523 8.76 9.78 15.91
C PHE A 523 7.70 10.52 16.71
N PHE A 524 7.73 11.84 16.55
CA PHE A 524 6.75 12.76 17.15
C PHE A 524 6.48 13.90 16.18
N GLN A 525 5.23 14.25 16.02
CA GLN A 525 4.81 15.41 15.24
C GLN A 525 3.70 16.14 15.98
N ASP A 526 3.75 17.46 15.95
CA ASP A 526 2.71 18.35 16.45
C ASP A 526 2.36 19.36 15.35
N ALA A 527 1.12 19.34 14.88
CA ALA A 527 0.61 20.33 13.96
C ALA A 527 -0.29 21.30 14.73
N ILE A 528 0.22 22.52 14.98
CA ILE A 528 -0.40 23.55 15.79
C ILE A 528 -1.22 24.47 14.90
N HIS A 529 -2.53 24.49 15.07
CA HIS A 529 -3.43 25.40 14.36
C HIS A 529 -3.40 26.78 15.04
N LEU A 530 -2.52 27.66 14.54
CA LEU A 530 -2.39 29.03 15.05
C LEU A 530 -3.61 29.88 14.69
N THR A 531 -4.17 29.67 13.52
CA THR A 531 -5.42 30.24 13.00
C THR A 531 -6.02 29.28 11.98
N ASP A 532 -7.21 29.57 11.47
CA ASP A 532 -7.84 28.79 10.38
C ASP A 532 -6.99 28.71 9.09
N GLN A 533 -5.97 29.57 8.95
CA GLN A 533 -5.13 29.69 7.75
C GLN A 533 -3.66 29.32 8.01
N TRP A 534 -3.23 29.25 9.25
CA TRP A 534 -1.84 28.99 9.62
C TRP A 534 -1.71 27.78 10.52
N ILE A 535 -0.98 26.79 10.02
CA ILE A 535 -0.60 25.59 10.76
C ILE A 535 0.91 25.57 10.88
N LEU A 536 1.43 25.41 12.09
CA LEU A 536 2.84 25.20 12.37
C LEU A 536 3.07 23.70 12.65
N VAL A 537 3.94 23.07 11.90
CA VAL A 537 4.32 21.66 12.10
C VAL A 537 5.77 21.57 12.57
#